data_4b15ed5a175af92f617a95228a3f652c
#
_entry.id   4b15ed5a175af92f617a95228a3f652c
#
_cell.length_a   1.000
_cell.length_b   1.000
_cell.length_c   1.000
_cell.angle_alpha   90.00
_cell.angle_beta   90.00
_cell.angle_gamma   90.00
#
_symmetry.space_group_name_H-M   'P 1'
#
loop_
_entity.id
_entity.type
_entity.pdbx_description
1 polymer ?
#
loop_
_entity_poly.entity_id
_entity_poly.type
_entity_poly.pdbx_seq_one_letter_code
_entity_poly.pdbx_strand_id
1 'polypeptide(L)'
;DYGWVPAYGQLQNVYDFDYRFFGFSKQEASMMDPQQRLFMQTVYEAMEDGGCLGGEAETIGLFAGSDEFKYVWERILGGERQEMEYTVRKLFLNSSFVSRICYALDLTGPGMNLKAACATSLAAVHYACQSLLNYECDVCIAGGSSVYMPQHGYYHAEGTISSDGYT
;
A
#
# COMPACT_ATOMS: atom_id res chain seq x y z
N ASP A 1 -15.44 -28.65 5.95
CA ASP A 1 -15.79 -27.43 5.20
C ASP A 1 -15.20 -27.56 3.81
N TYR A 2 -16.07 -27.66 2.81
CA TYR A 2 -15.66 -27.80 1.42
C TYR A 2 -14.97 -26.51 0.96
N GLY A 3 -13.72 -26.62 0.51
CA GLY A 3 -13.01 -25.53 -0.15
C GLY A 3 -12.24 -24.57 0.78
N TRP A 4 -12.16 -24.81 2.08
CA TRP A 4 -11.30 -24.03 2.96
C TRP A 4 -9.86 -24.50 2.88
N VAL A 5 -8.94 -23.57 2.58
CA VAL A 5 -7.50 -23.79 2.53
C VAL A 5 -6.85 -23.00 3.67
N PRO A 6 -6.24 -23.65 4.67
CA PRO A 6 -5.66 -22.99 5.85
C PRO A 6 -4.24 -22.45 5.57
N ALA A 7 -3.99 -21.95 4.38
CA ALA A 7 -2.71 -21.40 3.98
C ALA A 7 -2.81 -19.89 3.73
N TYR A 8 -1.78 -19.14 4.13
CA TYR A 8 -1.67 -17.70 3.88
C TYR A 8 -0.22 -17.24 4.03
N GLY A 9 0.12 -16.15 3.36
CA GLY A 9 1.40 -15.46 3.58
C GLY A 9 1.37 -14.74 4.92
N GLN A 10 2.15 -15.21 5.89
CA GLN A 10 2.21 -14.60 7.21
C GLN A 10 3.20 -13.44 7.22
N LEU A 11 2.71 -12.26 7.55
CA LEU A 11 3.52 -11.09 7.88
C LEU A 11 3.60 -10.95 9.40
N GLN A 12 4.81 -10.79 9.91
CA GLN A 12 5.02 -10.46 11.32
C GLN A 12 4.81 -8.95 11.52
N ASN A 13 4.41 -8.57 12.74
CA ASN A 13 4.33 -7.16 13.16
C ASN A 13 3.48 -6.25 12.23
N VAL A 14 2.46 -6.80 11.60
CA VAL A 14 1.58 -6.11 10.62
C VAL A 14 0.99 -4.81 11.16
N TYR A 15 0.81 -4.71 12.48
CA TYR A 15 0.26 -3.53 13.13
C TYR A 15 1.30 -2.51 13.60
N ASP A 16 2.58 -2.90 13.59
CA ASP A 16 3.66 -2.03 14.04
C ASP A 16 3.92 -0.95 13.00
N PHE A 17 3.98 0.29 13.47
CA PHE A 17 4.22 1.45 12.62
C PHE A 17 4.74 2.60 13.46
N ASP A 18 5.91 3.11 13.14
CA ASP A 18 6.44 4.31 13.78
C ASP A 18 5.77 5.56 13.20
N TYR A 19 4.55 5.80 13.67
CA TYR A 19 3.75 6.93 13.20
C TYR A 19 4.41 8.29 13.44
N ARG A 20 5.26 8.41 14.48
CA ARG A 20 5.95 9.66 14.80
C ARG A 20 7.04 9.95 13.78
N PHE A 21 7.78 8.92 13.39
CA PHE A 21 8.80 9.01 12.35
C PHE A 21 8.19 9.52 11.03
N PHE A 22 7.04 8.99 10.63
CA PHE A 22 6.34 9.39 9.41
C PHE A 22 5.44 10.63 9.56
N GLY A 23 5.49 11.35 10.69
CA GLY A 23 4.76 12.59 10.90
C GLY A 23 3.25 12.45 11.14
N PHE A 24 2.75 11.27 11.50
CA PHE A 24 1.34 11.03 11.78
C PHE A 24 1.01 11.13 13.27
N SER A 25 -0.21 11.50 13.59
CA SER A 25 -0.76 11.31 14.92
C SER A 25 -1.07 9.83 15.17
N LYS A 26 -1.12 9.44 16.45
CA LYS A 26 -1.53 8.07 16.82
C LYS A 26 -2.93 7.72 16.30
N GLN A 27 -3.84 8.69 16.28
CA GLN A 27 -5.21 8.51 15.80
C GLN A 27 -5.21 8.23 14.28
N GLU A 28 -4.51 9.04 13.49
CA GLU A 28 -4.39 8.82 12.04
C GLU A 28 -3.78 7.45 11.73
N ALA A 29 -2.66 7.14 12.38
CA ALA A 29 -1.98 5.85 12.20
C ALA A 29 -2.87 4.65 12.55
N SER A 30 -3.68 4.76 13.62
CA SER A 30 -4.59 3.67 14.02
C SER A 30 -5.70 3.41 13.00
N MET A 31 -6.02 4.41 12.21
CA MET A 31 -7.04 4.34 11.16
C MET A 31 -6.47 4.00 9.77
N MET A 32 -5.16 4.12 9.58
CA MET A 32 -4.53 3.72 8.29
C MET A 32 -4.59 2.21 8.10
N ASP A 33 -4.87 1.80 6.86
CA ASP A 33 -4.81 0.39 6.49
C ASP A 33 -3.39 -0.17 6.68
N PRO A 34 -3.23 -1.38 7.26
CA PRO A 34 -1.91 -2.00 7.43
C PRO A 34 -1.08 -2.06 6.15
N GLN A 35 -1.70 -2.33 5.00
CA GLN A 35 -0.95 -2.36 3.74
C GLN A 35 -0.38 -0.98 3.36
N GLN A 36 -1.05 0.12 3.69
CA GLN A 36 -0.50 1.46 3.46
C GLN A 36 0.68 1.76 4.39
N ARG A 37 0.59 1.36 5.66
CA ARG A 37 1.68 1.54 6.64
C ARG A 37 2.92 0.74 6.25
N LEU A 38 2.75 -0.55 5.96
CA LEU A 38 3.83 -1.43 5.53
C LEU A 38 4.47 -0.97 4.23
N PHE A 39 3.66 -0.59 3.25
CA PHE A 39 4.19 -0.11 1.97
C PHE A 39 4.97 1.21 2.11
N MET A 40 4.53 2.11 2.99
CA MET A 40 5.26 3.34 3.30
C MET A 40 6.64 3.06 3.92
N GLN A 41 6.73 2.10 4.85
CA GLN A 41 7.99 1.64 5.42
C GLN A 41 8.90 1.04 4.33
N THR A 42 8.35 0.17 3.47
CA THR A 42 9.08 -0.44 2.36
C THR A 42 9.59 0.60 1.35
N VAL A 43 8.79 1.64 1.06
CA VAL A 43 9.23 2.76 0.21
C VAL A 43 10.40 3.50 0.86
N TYR A 44 10.33 3.79 2.15
CA TYR A 44 11.42 4.43 2.88
C TYR A 44 12.69 3.58 2.87
N GLU A 45 12.59 2.28 3.17
CA GLU A 45 13.71 1.33 3.10
C GLU A 45 14.33 1.26 1.70
N ALA A 46 13.49 1.25 0.65
CA ALA A 46 13.98 1.27 -0.74
C ALA A 46 14.72 2.56 -1.09
N MET A 47 14.29 3.71 -0.55
CA MET A 47 15.01 4.98 -0.70
C MET A 47 16.36 4.96 0.04
N GLU A 48 16.40 4.36 1.22
CA GLU A 48 17.62 4.20 2.01
C GLU A 48 18.63 3.30 1.28
N ASP A 49 18.18 2.13 0.84
CA ASP A 49 19.00 1.17 0.07
C ASP A 49 19.49 1.77 -1.28
N GLY A 50 18.65 2.57 -1.92
CA GLY A 50 18.96 3.26 -3.17
C GLY A 50 19.85 4.49 -2.99
N GLY A 51 20.17 4.90 -1.75
CA GLY A 51 20.96 6.08 -1.46
C GLY A 51 20.25 7.41 -1.78
N CYS A 52 18.91 7.40 -1.85
CA CYS A 52 18.10 8.56 -2.23
C CYS A 52 17.70 9.43 -1.02
N LEU A 53 18.11 9.07 0.20
CA LEU A 53 17.86 9.87 1.41
C LEU A 53 18.90 10.97 1.57
N GLY A 54 18.44 12.22 1.54
CA GLY A 54 19.33 13.39 1.80
C GLY A 54 20.18 13.82 0.61
N GLY A 55 19.89 13.33 -0.61
CA GLY A 55 20.50 13.80 -1.85
C GLY A 55 20.02 15.21 -2.23
N GLU A 56 20.90 16.01 -2.85
CA GLU A 56 20.52 17.32 -3.36
C GLU A 56 19.56 17.14 -4.56
N ALA A 57 18.32 17.61 -4.39
CA ALA A 57 17.35 17.88 -5.45
C ALA A 57 17.05 16.76 -6.46
N GLU A 58 17.05 15.50 -6.03
CA GLU A 58 16.51 14.43 -6.88
C GLU A 58 14.98 14.46 -6.85
N THR A 59 14.40 14.51 -8.03
CA THR A 59 12.95 14.38 -8.20
C THR A 59 12.58 12.90 -8.16
N ILE A 60 11.97 12.46 -7.06
CA ILE A 60 11.61 11.05 -6.86
C ILE A 60 10.14 10.84 -7.17
N GLY A 61 9.84 9.96 -8.15
CA GLY A 61 8.49 9.53 -8.50
C GLY A 61 8.07 8.24 -7.78
N LEU A 62 6.76 8.08 -7.52
CA LEU A 62 6.19 6.86 -6.93
C LEU A 62 5.03 6.32 -7.78
N PHE A 63 5.22 5.12 -8.32
CA PHE A 63 4.22 4.40 -9.12
C PHE A 63 3.84 3.12 -8.37
N ALA A 64 2.62 3.07 -7.82
CA ALA A 64 2.24 1.93 -7.00
C ALA A 64 0.73 1.69 -6.99
N GLY A 65 0.36 0.52 -6.56
CA GLY A 65 -1.04 0.19 -6.31
C GLY A 65 -1.21 -0.72 -5.11
N SER A 66 -2.42 -0.75 -4.58
CA SER A 66 -2.77 -1.62 -3.47
C SER A 66 -4.09 -2.31 -3.74
N ASP A 67 -4.35 -3.38 -3.01
CA ASP A 67 -5.67 -3.97 -2.93
C ASP A 67 -6.65 -3.03 -2.18
N GLU A 68 -7.91 -3.43 -2.08
CA GLU A 68 -8.92 -2.64 -1.39
C GLU A 68 -8.63 -2.51 0.12
N PHE A 69 -8.86 -1.33 0.66
CA PHE A 69 -8.71 -1.06 2.09
C PHE A 69 -9.92 -1.60 2.86
N LYS A 70 -9.86 -2.88 3.23
CA LYS A 70 -10.93 -3.55 4.00
C LYS A 70 -10.82 -3.28 5.51
N TYR A 71 -9.63 -3.03 6.01
CA TYR A 71 -9.34 -2.86 7.43
C TYR A 71 -10.23 -1.81 8.12
N VAL A 72 -10.42 -0.68 7.47
CA VAL A 72 -11.27 0.39 8.01
C VAL A 72 -12.73 -0.02 8.03
N TRP A 73 -13.21 -0.67 6.97
CA TRP A 73 -14.59 -1.14 6.88
C TRP A 73 -14.90 -2.19 7.94
N GLU A 74 -13.99 -3.12 8.15
CA GLU A 74 -14.20 -4.21 9.09
C GLU A 74 -14.04 -3.77 10.54
N ARG A 75 -13.04 -2.94 10.84
CA ARG A 75 -12.70 -2.56 12.21
C ARG A 75 -13.45 -1.34 12.73
N ILE A 76 -13.72 -0.36 11.88
CA ILE A 76 -14.36 0.90 12.30
C ILE A 76 -15.85 0.88 12.01
N LEU A 77 -16.30 0.27 10.93
CA LEU A 77 -17.69 0.23 10.50
C LEU A 77 -18.43 -1.04 10.90
N GLY A 78 -17.77 -1.99 11.55
CA GLY A 78 -18.39 -3.22 12.03
C GLY A 78 -19.54 -3.02 13.05
N GLY A 79 -19.83 -1.79 13.43
CA GLY A 79 -20.88 -1.46 14.39
C GLY A 79 -21.86 -0.37 13.99
N GLU A 80 -21.45 0.75 13.42
CA GLU A 80 -22.38 1.86 13.23
C GLU A 80 -22.07 2.69 11.97
N ARG A 81 -22.97 2.57 11.01
CA ARG A 81 -22.86 3.12 9.64
C ARG A 81 -23.17 4.62 9.55
N GLN A 82 -23.40 5.33 10.64
CA GLN A 82 -24.17 6.58 10.58
C GLN A 82 -23.41 7.90 10.68
N GLU A 83 -22.19 7.96 11.20
CA GLU A 83 -21.54 9.26 11.41
C GLU A 83 -20.02 9.30 11.12
N MET A 84 -19.56 8.59 10.11
CA MET A 84 -18.19 8.84 9.69
C MET A 84 -18.13 10.10 8.84
N GLU A 85 -17.67 11.16 9.46
CA GLU A 85 -17.43 12.47 8.86
C GLU A 85 -16.69 12.31 7.50
N TYR A 86 -17.07 13.13 6.55
CA TYR A 86 -16.49 13.18 5.19
C TYR A 86 -14.94 13.16 5.18
N THR A 87 -14.30 13.74 6.20
CA THR A 87 -12.86 13.76 6.40
C THR A 87 -12.27 12.35 6.55
N VAL A 88 -12.94 11.48 7.33
CA VAL A 88 -12.52 10.09 7.55
C VAL A 88 -12.64 9.28 6.25
N ARG A 89 -13.74 9.47 5.51
CA ARG A 89 -13.89 8.81 4.20
C ARG A 89 -12.79 9.20 3.22
N LYS A 90 -12.38 10.48 3.17
CA LYS A 90 -11.29 10.95 2.31
C LYS A 90 -9.94 10.36 2.71
N LEU A 91 -9.67 10.25 3.98
CA LEU A 91 -8.40 9.73 4.50
C LEU A 91 -8.19 8.25 4.16
N PHE A 92 -9.28 7.51 3.91
CA PHE A 92 -9.25 6.05 3.73
C PHE A 92 -9.61 5.57 2.33
N LEU A 93 -9.78 6.49 1.38
CA LEU A 93 -9.93 6.09 -0.02
C LEU A 93 -8.61 5.51 -0.52
N ASN A 94 -8.68 4.33 -1.12
CA ASN A 94 -7.56 3.69 -1.81
C ASN A 94 -6.92 4.64 -2.85
N SER A 95 -7.69 5.60 -3.39
CA SER A 95 -7.18 6.64 -4.28
C SER A 95 -6.12 7.55 -3.66
N SER A 96 -6.02 7.63 -2.34
CA SER A 96 -4.99 8.40 -1.63
C SER A 96 -3.74 7.59 -1.25
N PHE A 97 -3.64 6.33 -1.68
CA PHE A 97 -2.56 5.43 -1.31
C PHE A 97 -1.18 6.02 -1.63
N VAL A 98 -0.94 6.34 -2.90
CA VAL A 98 0.33 6.91 -3.36
C VAL A 98 0.52 8.34 -2.86
N SER A 99 -0.47 9.21 -3.02
CA SER A 99 -0.33 10.63 -2.67
C SER A 99 -0.02 10.87 -1.19
N ARG A 100 -0.53 10.02 -0.30
CA ARG A 100 -0.22 10.10 1.12
C ARG A 100 1.22 9.70 1.42
N ILE A 101 1.75 8.68 0.73
CA ILE A 101 3.15 8.27 0.86
C ILE A 101 4.07 9.35 0.31
N CYS A 102 3.76 9.89 -0.86
CA CYS A 102 4.51 11.00 -1.44
C CYS A 102 4.58 12.19 -0.47
N TYR A 103 3.45 12.54 0.14
CA TYR A 103 3.39 13.64 1.11
C TYR A 103 4.22 13.35 2.37
N ALA A 104 4.12 12.14 2.92
CA ALA A 104 4.83 11.77 4.15
C ALA A 104 6.35 11.67 3.98
N LEU A 105 6.81 11.31 2.78
CA LEU A 105 8.22 11.14 2.45
C LEU A 105 8.80 12.29 1.61
N ASP A 106 8.02 13.37 1.41
CA ASP A 106 8.39 14.56 0.63
C ASP A 106 8.87 14.21 -0.80
N LEU A 107 8.17 13.27 -1.47
CA LEU A 107 8.47 12.90 -2.83
C LEU A 107 7.90 13.94 -3.80
N THR A 108 8.77 14.58 -4.57
CA THR A 108 8.43 15.73 -5.43
C THR A 108 8.13 15.36 -6.88
N GLY A 109 8.42 14.11 -7.27
CA GLY A 109 8.16 13.60 -8.61
C GLY A 109 6.72 13.13 -8.83
N PRO A 110 6.43 12.59 -10.02
CA PRO A 110 5.11 12.07 -10.35
C PRO A 110 4.66 10.96 -9.39
N GLY A 111 3.45 11.10 -8.84
CA GLY A 111 2.82 10.10 -7.99
C GLY A 111 1.59 9.49 -8.67
N MET A 112 1.62 8.18 -8.97
CA MET A 112 0.51 7.54 -9.69
C MET A 112 0.01 6.29 -8.94
N ASN A 113 -1.28 6.29 -8.62
CA ASN A 113 -1.95 5.12 -8.06
C ASN A 113 -2.50 4.25 -9.20
N LEU A 114 -2.03 3.02 -9.29
CA LEU A 114 -2.30 2.09 -10.38
C LEU A 114 -3.21 0.95 -9.93
N LYS A 115 -4.12 0.53 -10.81
CA LYS A 115 -4.95 -0.65 -10.62
C LYS A 115 -4.99 -1.46 -11.91
N ALA A 116 -4.31 -2.60 -11.90
CA ALA A 116 -4.25 -3.55 -13.01
C ALA A 116 -4.37 -5.01 -12.51
N ALA A 117 -5.14 -5.23 -11.43
CA ALA A 117 -5.30 -6.52 -10.77
C ALA A 117 -3.92 -7.17 -10.49
N CYS A 118 -3.72 -8.44 -10.86
CA CYS A 118 -2.45 -9.15 -10.64
C CYS A 118 -1.24 -8.52 -11.36
N ALA A 119 -1.46 -7.70 -12.38
CA ALA A 119 -0.40 -7.02 -13.13
C ALA A 119 -0.01 -5.64 -12.57
N THR A 120 -0.58 -5.21 -11.43
CA THR A 120 -0.41 -3.85 -10.89
C THR A 120 1.05 -3.48 -10.69
N SER A 121 1.84 -4.33 -10.03
CA SER A 121 3.26 -4.04 -9.77
C SER A 121 4.09 -3.99 -11.05
N LEU A 122 3.81 -4.85 -12.04
CA LEU A 122 4.51 -4.80 -13.33
C LEU A 122 4.12 -3.57 -14.15
N ALA A 123 2.84 -3.17 -14.11
CA ALA A 123 2.39 -1.92 -14.70
C ALA A 123 3.07 -0.72 -14.03
N ALA A 124 3.24 -0.73 -12.71
CA ALA A 124 3.96 0.30 -11.97
C ALA A 124 5.41 0.44 -12.47
N VAL A 125 6.12 -0.66 -12.64
CA VAL A 125 7.48 -0.66 -13.23
C VAL A 125 7.47 -0.06 -14.63
N HIS A 126 6.52 -0.44 -15.47
CA HIS A 126 6.42 0.11 -16.84
C HIS A 126 6.28 1.64 -16.83
N TYR A 127 5.33 2.17 -16.04
CA TYR A 127 5.10 3.62 -15.97
C TYR A 127 6.28 4.36 -15.32
N ALA A 128 6.93 3.78 -14.32
CA ALA A 128 8.15 4.31 -13.75
C ALA A 128 9.27 4.44 -14.79
N CYS A 129 9.48 3.39 -15.60
CA CYS A 129 10.44 3.45 -16.71
C CYS A 129 10.09 4.54 -17.74
N GLN A 130 8.80 4.69 -18.09
CA GLN A 130 8.37 5.74 -19.02
C GLN A 130 8.64 7.13 -18.44
N SER A 131 8.37 7.34 -17.16
CA SER A 131 8.63 8.62 -16.49
C SER A 131 10.12 8.99 -16.48
N LEU A 132 10.99 8.02 -16.20
CA LEU A 132 12.45 8.19 -16.30
C LEU A 132 12.91 8.51 -17.73
N LEU A 133 12.39 7.79 -18.74
CA LEU A 133 12.74 8.02 -20.13
C LEU A 133 12.27 9.38 -20.66
N ASN A 134 11.20 9.90 -20.10
CA ASN A 134 10.67 11.23 -20.42
C ASN A 134 11.30 12.36 -19.58
N TYR A 135 12.26 12.05 -18.72
CA TYR A 135 12.90 13.03 -17.83
C TYR A 135 11.93 13.75 -16.90
N GLU A 136 10.86 13.09 -16.46
CA GLU A 136 9.88 13.63 -15.52
C GLU A 136 10.34 13.52 -14.06
N CYS A 137 11.29 12.62 -13.80
CA CYS A 137 11.95 12.42 -12.51
C CYS A 137 13.32 11.78 -12.68
N ASP A 138 14.15 11.92 -11.66
CA ASP A 138 15.52 11.38 -11.63
C ASP A 138 15.55 9.93 -11.11
N VAL A 139 14.67 9.65 -10.16
CA VAL A 139 14.50 8.33 -9.53
C VAL A 139 13.02 7.96 -9.52
N CYS A 140 12.73 6.69 -9.71
CA CYS A 140 11.38 6.16 -9.54
C CYS A 140 11.35 4.97 -8.59
N ILE A 141 10.34 4.95 -7.76
CA ILE A 141 9.96 3.80 -6.94
C ILE A 141 8.71 3.18 -7.54
N ALA A 142 8.74 1.86 -7.73
CA ALA A 142 7.61 1.13 -8.30
C ALA A 142 7.27 -0.10 -7.46
N GLY A 143 5.98 -0.36 -7.23
CA GLY A 143 5.59 -1.52 -6.46
C GLY A 143 4.10 -1.72 -6.29
N GLY A 144 3.76 -2.67 -5.42
CA GLY A 144 2.38 -2.97 -5.07
C GLY A 144 2.26 -3.65 -3.71
N SER A 145 1.11 -3.51 -3.08
CA SER A 145 0.81 -4.09 -1.79
C SER A 145 -0.54 -4.77 -1.79
N SER A 146 -0.59 -5.98 -1.23
CA SER A 146 -1.85 -6.70 -0.96
C SER A 146 -1.72 -7.41 0.38
N VAL A 147 -2.36 -6.86 1.41
CA VAL A 147 -2.33 -7.38 2.78
C VAL A 147 -3.75 -7.61 3.27
N TYR A 148 -4.10 -8.86 3.49
CA TYR A 148 -5.40 -9.24 4.02
C TYR A 148 -5.38 -9.28 5.55
N MET A 149 -6.39 -8.66 6.16
CA MET A 149 -6.58 -8.66 7.60
C MET A 149 -8.02 -9.07 7.93
N PRO A 150 -8.22 -10.00 8.89
CA PRO A 150 -7.19 -10.76 9.61
C PRO A 150 -6.43 -11.73 8.71
N GLN A 151 -5.18 -12.05 9.07
CA GLN A 151 -4.38 -13.05 8.36
C GLN A 151 -4.94 -14.44 8.64
N HIS A 152 -5.56 -15.05 7.64
CA HIS A 152 -6.16 -16.38 7.74
C HIS A 152 -6.19 -17.06 6.37
N GLY A 153 -6.50 -18.35 6.34
CA GLY A 153 -6.71 -19.08 5.09
C GLY A 153 -7.83 -18.50 4.21
N TYR A 154 -8.07 -19.12 3.11
CA TYR A 154 -9.05 -18.67 2.11
C TYR A 154 -9.98 -19.79 1.68
N TYR A 155 -11.12 -19.42 1.12
CA TYR A 155 -11.98 -20.38 0.43
C TYR A 155 -11.53 -20.50 -1.02
N HIS A 156 -11.20 -21.73 -1.41
CA HIS A 156 -10.97 -22.06 -2.82
C HIS A 156 -12.29 -22.01 -3.56
N ALA A 157 -12.47 -20.96 -4.38
CA ALA A 157 -13.46 -20.94 -5.43
C ALA A 157 -12.76 -21.32 -6.74
N GLU A 158 -13.47 -21.94 -7.66
CA GLU A 158 -12.94 -22.31 -8.99
C GLU A 158 -12.18 -21.13 -9.60
N GLY A 159 -10.86 -21.25 -9.82
CA GLY A 159 -10.11 -20.18 -10.45
C GLY A 159 -8.61 -20.13 -10.14
N THR A 160 -8.13 -18.96 -9.78
CA THR A 160 -6.71 -18.57 -9.80
C THR A 160 -5.94 -18.87 -8.51
N ILE A 161 -6.61 -19.32 -7.45
CA ILE A 161 -6.00 -19.58 -6.15
C ILE A 161 -5.78 -21.09 -5.99
N SER A 162 -4.64 -21.49 -5.42
CA SER A 162 -4.29 -22.88 -5.19
C SER A 162 -5.36 -23.62 -4.35
N SER A 163 -5.68 -24.84 -4.74
CA SER A 163 -6.66 -25.68 -4.03
C SER A 163 -6.07 -26.38 -2.79
N ASP A 164 -4.75 -26.45 -2.71
CA ASP A 164 -4.00 -27.17 -1.66
C ASP A 164 -3.09 -26.27 -0.80
N GLY A 165 -3.03 -24.99 -1.10
CA GLY A 165 -2.21 -24.02 -0.37
C GLY A 165 -0.74 -23.95 -0.78
N TYR A 166 -0.35 -24.66 -1.83
CA TYR A 166 0.99 -24.63 -2.42
C TYR A 166 0.96 -23.84 -3.74
N THR A 167 2.05 -23.14 -4.05
CA THR A 167 2.25 -22.39 -5.30
C THR A 167 3.28 -23.08 -6.19
#